data_657f0f415de62c769fc68d7cc7c28640
#
_entry.id   657f0f415de62c769fc68d7cc7c28640
#
_cell.length_a   1.000
_cell.length_b   1.000
_cell.length_c   1.000
_cell.angle_alpha   90.00
_cell.angle_beta   90.00
_cell.angle_gamma   90.00
#
_symmetry.space_group_name_H-M   'P 1'
#
loop_
_entity.id
_entity.type
_entity.pdbx_description
1 polymer ?
#
loop_
_entity_poly.entity_id
_entity_poly.type
_entity_poly.pdbx_seq_one_letter_code
_entity_poly.pdbx_strand_id
1 'polypeptide(L)'
;MKKLILLFLFFTFFSKISFSQMVDQRLEKKYSNKEINQMIKDDLGHYHFLVYALDNACYTIDQPKGKDLSEFTEISLDIKSPLNFLDLGLEIKDQNQYFIIKGTNKLLVVKSNWVLNHELKTKK
;
A
#
# COMPACT_ATOMS: atom_id res chain seq x y z
N MET A 1 -4.55 -31.18 -35.86
CA MET A 1 -3.50 -31.15 -34.85
C MET A 1 -2.83 -29.79 -34.76
N LYS A 2 -2.44 -29.16 -35.87
CA LYS A 2 -1.78 -27.83 -35.84
C LYS A 2 -2.66 -26.74 -35.23
N LYS A 3 -3.96 -26.78 -35.42
CA LYS A 3 -4.91 -25.81 -34.86
C LYS A 3 -5.03 -25.92 -33.35
N LEU A 4 -4.93 -27.13 -32.80
CA LEU A 4 -5.02 -27.37 -31.35
C LEU A 4 -3.77 -26.86 -30.63
N ILE A 5 -2.59 -27.03 -31.23
CA ILE A 5 -1.31 -26.55 -30.66
C ILE A 5 -1.28 -25.03 -30.64
N LEU A 6 -1.77 -24.36 -31.70
CA LEU A 6 -1.86 -22.91 -31.77
C LEU A 6 -2.80 -22.34 -30.71
N LEU A 7 -3.94 -23.01 -30.47
CA LEU A 7 -4.89 -22.60 -29.46
C LEU A 7 -4.31 -22.72 -28.05
N PHE A 8 -3.54 -23.78 -27.80
CA PHE A 8 -2.89 -24.02 -26.52
C PHE A 8 -1.81 -22.96 -26.24
N LEU A 9 -1.00 -22.60 -27.24
CA LEU A 9 0.00 -21.54 -27.14
C LEU A 9 -0.64 -20.17 -26.89
N PHE A 10 -1.75 -19.90 -27.52
CA PHE A 10 -2.50 -18.66 -27.35
C PHE A 10 -3.06 -18.56 -25.92
N PHE A 11 -3.56 -19.65 -25.37
CA PHE A 11 -4.09 -19.72 -24.01
C PHE A 11 -3.00 -19.46 -22.97
N THR A 12 -1.81 -20.03 -23.18
CA THR A 12 -0.66 -19.84 -22.30
C THR A 12 -0.18 -18.37 -22.31
N PHE A 13 -0.19 -17.76 -23.48
CA PHE A 13 0.16 -16.34 -23.63
C PHE A 13 -0.82 -15.42 -22.90
N PHE A 14 -2.12 -15.71 -22.98
CA PHE A 14 -3.16 -14.95 -22.30
C PHE A 14 -3.03 -15.01 -20.78
N SER A 15 -2.69 -16.19 -20.25
CA SER A 15 -2.47 -16.37 -18.81
C SER A 15 -1.34 -15.48 -18.29
N LYS A 16 -0.25 -15.37 -19.03
CA LYS A 16 0.91 -14.54 -18.65
C LYS A 16 0.58 -13.05 -18.62
N ILE A 17 -0.18 -12.56 -19.59
CA ILE A 17 -0.61 -11.16 -19.66
C ILE A 17 -1.54 -10.84 -18.49
N SER A 18 -2.50 -11.72 -18.20
CA SER A 18 -3.44 -11.57 -17.10
C SER A 18 -2.72 -11.50 -15.75
N PHE A 19 -1.68 -12.34 -15.56
CA PHE A 19 -0.89 -12.36 -14.34
C PHE A 19 -0.10 -11.06 -14.15
N SER A 20 0.53 -10.52 -15.20
CA SER A 20 1.31 -9.28 -15.12
C SER A 20 0.44 -8.06 -14.82
N GLN A 21 -0.83 -8.08 -15.22
CA GLN A 21 -1.77 -6.99 -14.94
C GLN A 21 -2.23 -6.94 -13.48
N MET A 22 -2.00 -8.01 -12.70
CA MET A 22 -2.39 -8.07 -11.29
C MET A 22 -1.37 -7.43 -10.35
N VAL A 23 -0.19 -7.08 -10.84
CA VAL A 23 0.87 -6.47 -10.02
C VAL A 23 0.60 -4.98 -9.82
N ASP A 24 0.60 -4.54 -8.58
CA ASP A 24 0.48 -3.12 -8.25
C ASP A 24 1.82 -2.42 -8.46
N GLN A 25 1.89 -1.55 -9.44
CA GLN A 25 3.12 -0.87 -9.83
C GLN A 25 3.65 0.09 -8.76
N ARG A 26 2.81 0.54 -7.84
CA ARG A 26 3.24 1.43 -6.76
C ARG A 26 4.30 0.79 -5.88
N LEU A 27 4.30 -0.54 -5.77
CA LEU A 27 5.30 -1.28 -5.00
C LEU A 27 6.71 -1.22 -5.62
N GLU A 28 6.83 -0.87 -6.89
CA GLU A 28 8.12 -0.78 -7.58
C GLU A 28 9.03 0.32 -7.02
N LYS A 29 8.47 1.25 -6.25
CA LYS A 29 9.27 2.29 -5.58
C LYS A 29 10.17 1.72 -4.48
N LYS A 30 9.81 0.60 -3.89
CA LYS A 30 10.56 -0.01 -2.79
C LYS A 30 11.07 -1.40 -3.12
N TYR A 31 10.37 -2.14 -3.97
CA TYR A 31 10.66 -3.54 -4.28
C TYR A 31 10.99 -3.69 -5.76
N SER A 32 11.96 -4.53 -6.08
CA SER A 32 12.23 -4.91 -7.46
C SER A 32 11.11 -5.81 -8.00
N ASN A 33 11.00 -5.91 -9.33
CA ASN A 33 10.04 -6.82 -9.95
C ASN A 33 10.23 -8.26 -9.50
N LYS A 34 11.50 -8.68 -9.33
CA LYS A 34 11.84 -10.00 -8.82
C LYS A 34 11.30 -10.22 -7.41
N GLU A 35 11.46 -9.23 -6.53
CA GLU A 35 10.97 -9.29 -5.16
C GLU A 35 9.45 -9.34 -5.11
N ILE A 36 8.77 -8.54 -5.93
CA ILE A 36 7.31 -8.52 -6.00
C ILE A 36 6.78 -9.87 -6.49
N ASN A 37 7.38 -10.42 -7.55
CA ASN A 37 6.97 -11.72 -8.09
C ASN A 37 7.21 -12.84 -7.09
N GLN A 38 8.32 -12.79 -6.36
CA GLN A 38 8.64 -13.74 -5.31
C GLN A 38 7.62 -13.67 -4.18
N MET A 39 7.23 -12.46 -3.79
CA MET A 39 6.22 -12.23 -2.76
C MET A 39 4.86 -12.80 -3.16
N ILE A 40 4.44 -12.56 -4.40
CA ILE A 40 3.18 -13.09 -4.94
C ILE A 40 3.19 -14.62 -4.92
N LYS A 41 4.34 -15.21 -5.25
CA LYS A 41 4.49 -16.67 -5.31
C LYS A 41 4.52 -17.31 -3.92
N ASP A 42 5.29 -16.75 -2.99
CA ASP A 42 5.63 -17.40 -1.72
C ASP A 42 4.86 -16.82 -0.53
N ASP A 43 4.41 -15.56 -0.62
CA ASP A 43 3.72 -14.88 0.48
C ASP A 43 2.65 -13.92 -0.07
N LEU A 44 1.66 -14.51 -0.70
CA LEU A 44 0.56 -13.74 -1.32
C LEU A 44 -0.20 -12.89 -0.29
N GLY A 45 -0.32 -13.38 0.94
CA GLY A 45 -0.97 -12.63 2.02
C GLY A 45 -0.27 -11.32 2.31
N HIS A 46 1.06 -11.33 2.32
CA HIS A 46 1.85 -10.12 2.54
C HIS A 46 1.71 -9.14 1.37
N TYR A 47 1.69 -9.65 0.13
CA TYR A 47 1.43 -8.84 -1.05
C TYR A 47 0.08 -8.13 -0.95
N HIS A 48 -0.97 -8.87 -0.63
CA HIS A 48 -2.31 -8.29 -0.45
C HIS A 48 -2.36 -7.27 0.67
N PHE A 49 -1.64 -7.52 1.76
CA PHE A 49 -1.52 -6.57 2.86
C PHE A 49 -0.90 -5.25 2.39
N LEU A 50 0.21 -5.31 1.65
CA LEU A 50 0.89 -4.10 1.15
C LEU A 50 0.00 -3.29 0.19
N VAL A 51 -0.69 -3.96 -0.72
CA VAL A 51 -1.62 -3.29 -1.64
C VAL A 51 -2.75 -2.61 -0.87
N TYR A 52 -3.33 -3.31 0.10
CA TYR A 52 -4.36 -2.74 0.95
C TYR A 52 -3.84 -1.53 1.73
N ALA A 53 -2.63 -1.63 2.28
CA ALA A 53 -2.01 -0.55 3.04
C ALA A 53 -1.74 0.69 2.18
N LEU A 54 -1.38 0.51 0.90
CA LEU A 54 -1.19 1.64 -0.01
C LEU A 54 -2.43 2.52 -0.12
N ASP A 55 -3.61 1.92 -0.10
CA ASP A 55 -4.87 2.63 -0.25
C ASP A 55 -5.50 3.06 1.08
N ASN A 56 -5.12 2.44 2.20
CA ASN A 56 -5.88 2.56 3.45
C ASN A 56 -5.06 2.96 4.67
N ALA A 57 -3.73 2.91 4.62
CA ALA A 57 -2.91 3.16 5.82
C ALA A 57 -2.89 4.62 6.23
N CYS A 58 -2.87 5.54 5.26
CA CYS A 58 -2.67 6.97 5.53
C CYS A 58 -3.98 7.74 5.35
N TYR A 59 -4.30 8.56 6.33
CA TYR A 59 -5.44 9.48 6.25
C TYR A 59 -5.15 10.71 7.09
N THR A 60 -5.96 11.77 6.91
CA THR A 60 -5.79 13.01 7.67
C THR A 60 -6.98 13.22 8.60
N ILE A 61 -6.69 13.83 9.74
CA ILE A 61 -7.69 14.28 10.71
C ILE A 61 -7.38 15.71 11.11
N ASP A 62 -8.37 16.41 11.68
CA ASP A 62 -8.14 17.71 12.28
C ASP A 62 -7.34 17.54 13.57
N GLN A 63 -6.46 18.51 13.86
CA GLN A 63 -5.73 18.50 15.13
C GLN A 63 -6.70 18.64 16.29
N PRO A 64 -6.57 17.78 17.33
CA PRO A 64 -7.44 17.88 18.50
C PRO A 64 -7.16 19.17 19.27
N LYS A 65 -8.23 19.87 19.63
CA LYS A 65 -8.12 21.13 20.39
C LYS A 65 -7.69 20.84 21.84
N GLY A 66 -6.78 21.66 22.35
CA GLY A 66 -6.36 21.60 23.74
C GLY A 66 -5.36 20.49 24.07
N LYS A 67 -4.87 19.76 23.08
CA LYS A 67 -3.80 18.76 23.29
C LYS A 67 -2.45 19.33 22.90
N ASP A 68 -1.43 18.98 23.70
CA ASP A 68 -0.06 19.31 23.39
C ASP A 68 0.45 18.37 22.30
N LEU A 69 0.80 18.93 21.14
CA LEU A 69 1.30 18.20 19.98
C LEU A 69 2.80 18.31 19.81
N SER A 70 3.52 18.84 20.81
CA SER A 70 4.97 19.11 20.72
C SER A 70 5.79 17.83 20.54
N GLU A 71 5.27 16.67 20.95
CA GLU A 71 5.95 15.38 20.81
C GLU A 71 5.82 14.79 19.40
N PHE A 72 4.91 15.31 18.58
CA PHE A 72 4.69 14.78 17.25
C PHE A 72 5.68 15.38 16.25
N THR A 73 6.16 14.53 15.35
CA THR A 73 7.04 14.96 14.27
C THR A 73 6.25 15.73 13.22
N GLU A 74 6.82 16.82 12.71
CA GLU A 74 6.26 17.54 11.57
C GLU A 74 6.71 16.92 10.26
N ILE A 75 5.83 16.88 9.28
CA ILE A 75 6.16 16.51 7.91
C ILE A 75 5.60 17.53 6.94
N SER A 76 6.27 17.69 5.81
CA SER A 76 5.79 18.51 4.70
C SER A 76 5.20 17.58 3.65
N LEU A 77 3.96 17.82 3.27
CA LEU A 77 3.33 17.03 2.21
C LEU A 77 2.24 17.86 1.53
N ASP A 78 1.92 17.47 0.30
CA ASP A 78 0.80 18.02 -0.44
C ASP A 78 -0.44 17.14 -0.18
N ILE A 79 -1.38 17.68 0.61
CA ILE A 79 -2.59 16.95 1.00
C ILE A 79 -3.56 16.75 -0.17
N LYS A 80 -3.33 17.40 -1.31
CA LYS A 80 -4.13 17.21 -2.53
C LYS A 80 -3.76 15.95 -3.28
N SER A 81 -2.54 15.45 -3.09
CA SER A 81 -2.07 14.21 -3.73
C SER A 81 -2.65 12.99 -3.01
N PRO A 82 -2.85 11.86 -3.71
CA PRO A 82 -3.19 10.61 -3.04
C PRO A 82 -2.13 10.24 -2.00
N LEU A 83 -2.59 9.96 -0.78
CA LEU A 83 -1.69 9.64 0.33
C LEU A 83 -1.40 8.15 0.35
N ASN A 84 -0.14 7.77 0.19
CA ASN A 84 0.28 6.40 0.47
C ASN A 84 1.64 6.44 1.18
N PHE A 85 1.87 5.44 2.01
CA PHE A 85 3.05 5.44 2.88
C PHE A 85 4.36 5.32 2.11
N LEU A 86 4.39 4.68 0.94
CA LEU A 86 5.60 4.56 0.14
C LEU A 86 6.02 5.89 -0.46
N ASP A 87 5.06 6.67 -1.00
CA ASP A 87 5.34 7.98 -1.56
C ASP A 87 5.83 8.96 -0.48
N LEU A 88 5.37 8.78 0.75
CA LEU A 88 5.76 9.62 1.88
C LEU A 88 7.05 9.15 2.54
N GLY A 89 7.62 8.03 2.11
CA GLY A 89 8.81 7.45 2.71
C GLY A 89 8.60 6.92 4.13
N LEU A 90 7.37 6.52 4.45
CA LEU A 90 7.01 6.03 5.77
C LEU A 90 6.90 4.51 5.77
N GLU A 91 7.01 3.93 6.96
CA GLU A 91 6.87 2.49 7.15
C GLU A 91 5.64 2.20 8.00
N ILE A 92 5.00 1.07 7.74
CA ILE A 92 3.94 0.55 8.59
C ILE A 92 4.59 -0.08 9.82
N LYS A 93 4.19 0.36 11.00
CA LYS A 93 4.76 -0.09 12.29
C LYS A 93 3.71 -0.82 13.12
N ASP A 94 4.12 -1.29 14.29
CA ASP A 94 3.22 -2.02 15.19
C ASP A 94 2.22 -1.12 15.89
N GLN A 95 2.49 0.19 15.91
CA GLN A 95 1.59 1.19 16.50
C GLN A 95 1.23 2.24 15.46
N ASN A 96 0.07 2.87 15.64
CA ASN A 96 -0.32 4.01 14.83
C ASN A 96 0.68 5.14 14.98
N GLN A 97 0.96 5.83 13.88
CA GLN A 97 1.86 6.98 13.86
C GLN A 97 1.08 8.25 13.55
N TYR A 98 1.49 9.35 14.15
CA TYR A 98 0.86 10.65 14.00
C TYR A 98 1.90 11.69 13.64
N PHE A 99 1.63 12.47 12.60
CA PHE A 99 2.54 13.52 12.14
C PHE A 99 1.75 14.82 11.97
N ILE A 100 2.35 15.94 12.40
CA ILE A 100 1.78 17.25 12.13
C ILE A 100 2.10 17.62 10.68
N ILE A 101 1.08 17.97 9.92
CA ILE A 101 1.28 18.43 8.53
C ILE A 101 1.60 19.91 8.57
N LYS A 102 2.84 20.24 8.21
CA LYS A 102 3.38 21.61 8.27
C LYS A 102 2.50 22.56 7.48
N GLY A 103 2.18 23.71 8.10
CA GLY A 103 1.38 24.75 7.47
C GLY A 103 -0.12 24.51 7.48
N THR A 104 -0.60 23.49 8.20
CA THR A 104 -2.03 23.17 8.31
C THR A 104 -2.40 22.89 9.76
N ASN A 105 -3.71 22.79 10.01
CA ASN A 105 -4.22 22.31 11.31
C ASN A 105 -4.58 20.82 11.27
N LYS A 106 -3.95 20.05 10.37
CA LYS A 106 -4.22 18.64 10.17
C LYS A 106 -3.11 17.77 10.73
N LEU A 107 -3.48 16.55 11.09
CA LEU A 107 -2.55 15.46 11.38
C LEU A 107 -2.64 14.40 10.31
N LEU A 108 -1.49 13.84 9.93
CA LEU A 108 -1.44 12.61 9.15
C LEU A 108 -1.43 11.44 10.13
N VAL A 109 -2.31 10.49 9.91
CA VAL A 109 -2.35 9.24 10.68
C VAL A 109 -1.92 8.10 9.79
N VAL A 110 -0.99 7.28 10.27
CA VAL A 110 -0.56 6.04 9.61
C VAL A 110 -1.00 4.88 10.48
N LYS A 111 -1.91 4.06 9.98
CA LYS A 111 -2.44 2.92 10.72
C LYS A 111 -1.38 1.86 10.95
N SER A 112 -1.48 1.20 12.10
CA SER A 112 -0.56 0.11 12.47
C SER A 112 -0.82 -1.16 11.65
N ASN A 113 0.16 -2.07 11.68
CA ASN A 113 0.01 -3.42 11.15
C ASN A 113 -1.25 -4.12 11.69
N TRP A 114 -1.47 -3.99 12.97
CA TRP A 114 -2.59 -4.66 13.64
C TRP A 114 -3.93 -4.16 13.13
N VAL A 115 -4.09 -2.83 13.02
CA VAL A 115 -5.33 -2.21 12.53
C VAL A 115 -5.58 -2.62 11.07
N LEU A 116 -4.57 -2.54 10.22
CA LEU A 116 -4.69 -2.88 8.81
C LEU A 116 -5.03 -4.35 8.59
N ASN A 117 -4.39 -5.24 9.33
CA ASN A 117 -4.68 -6.67 9.24
C ASN A 117 -6.09 -6.98 9.72
N HIS A 118 -6.54 -6.32 10.78
CA HIS A 118 -7.91 -6.49 11.28
C HIS A 118 -8.94 -6.02 10.26
N GLU A 119 -8.72 -4.84 9.66
CA GLU A 119 -9.60 -4.31 8.61
C GLU A 119 -9.66 -5.24 7.39
N LEU A 120 -8.50 -5.75 6.98
CA LEU A 120 -8.41 -6.63 5.81
C LEU A 120 -9.18 -7.93 6.04
N LYS A 121 -9.13 -8.50 7.25
CA LYS A 121 -9.87 -9.70 7.61
C LYS A 121 -11.38 -9.47 7.65
N THR A 122 -11.82 -8.30 8.13
CA THR A 122 -13.26 -8.02 8.27
C THR A 122 -13.91 -7.63 6.96
N LYS A 123 -13.13 -7.28 5.93
CA LYS A 123 -13.65 -6.94 4.59
C LYS A 123 -14.09 -8.15 3.78
N LYS A 124 -13.78 -9.34 4.23
CA LYS A 124 -14.22 -10.56 3.54
C LYS A 124 -15.68 -10.92 3.87
#